data_32978ab4e53a1b7c8bed2732210bab57
#
_entry.id   32978ab4e53a1b7c8bed2732210bab57
#
_cell.length_a   1.000
_cell.length_b   1.000
_cell.length_c   1.000
_cell.angle_alpha   90.00
_cell.angle_beta   90.00
_cell.angle_gamma   90.00
#
_symmetry.space_group_name_H-M   'P 1'
#
loop_
_entity.id
_entity.type
_entity.pdbx_description
1 polymer ?
#
loop_
_entity_poly.entity_id
_entity_poly.type
_entity_poly.pdbx_seq_one_letter_code
_entity_poly.pdbx_strand_id
1 'polypeptide(L)'
;MTCNNIFPISILRSGIKPLLSNDHILSFYKKFSSALISRMWKFKRAKNSRYEDSDFLRVFFFSELLGRSIHDTSELLNAYLLSKKRGRRKIFSDGRRKREIPHQTEVNKYLRKIGLQKARNILRECLDKQLLEALDNGLISSKVNVLIDFTEHPYYGRRDDRLIKGTNRQKGTKKMRHYLGFSLLSRDTHLYAGLRQVATGQSKIPIIIKFLDHLLDLGFELKYVLMDREFYRAELLDEIKGMGGDAIIPAKNYKTIKRFVKEYLEGKRGRVSSYTFSSAVEARCRFIAHVNLIIKAKRGFSLRGVKRKYQQGEITLKEARHRVFTIMTTQKPRGKESSWASRTSLFYRRRWMIETGFSDLNRINRRWKSNHDGVRYLDMLARMLLYNSWKMNKKRLQTPHKKGMSSPNWTLNQNQDFLRVTFLSDYEKLHGVVG
;
A
#
# COMPACT_ATOMS: atom_id res chain seq x y z
N MET A 1 -37.06 -9.56 -11.63
CA MET A 1 -35.96 -9.80 -10.66
C MET A 1 -35.98 -8.66 -9.64
N THR A 2 -36.50 -8.95 -8.46
CA THR A 2 -36.70 -7.97 -7.39
C THR A 2 -35.36 -7.58 -6.77
N CYS A 3 -35.09 -6.29 -6.67
CA CYS A 3 -33.86 -5.69 -6.13
C CYS A 3 -33.55 -6.03 -4.66
N ASN A 4 -34.37 -6.87 -4.02
CA ASN A 4 -34.26 -7.21 -2.60
C ASN A 4 -33.06 -8.11 -2.23
N ASN A 5 -32.39 -8.73 -3.21
CA ASN A 5 -31.26 -9.63 -2.96
C ASN A 5 -29.87 -8.95 -3.04
N ILE A 6 -29.80 -7.63 -3.21
CA ILE A 6 -28.52 -6.96 -3.40
C ILE A 6 -27.85 -6.63 -2.07
N PHE A 7 -28.60 -6.44 -0.98
CA PHE A 7 -28.04 -6.18 0.36
C PHE A 7 -28.99 -6.65 1.48
N PRO A 8 -28.59 -7.59 2.32
CA PRO A 8 -29.30 -7.84 3.57
C PRO A 8 -29.01 -6.72 4.58
N ILE A 9 -29.69 -5.58 4.39
CA ILE A 9 -29.58 -4.39 5.26
C ILE A 9 -29.95 -4.73 6.71
N SER A 10 -30.77 -5.75 6.95
CA SER A 10 -31.20 -6.19 8.26
C SER A 10 -30.07 -6.78 9.12
N ILE A 11 -29.14 -7.51 8.52
CA ILE A 11 -28.00 -8.13 9.25
C ILE A 11 -26.96 -7.06 9.65
N LEU A 12 -26.78 -6.03 8.84
CA LEU A 12 -25.89 -4.92 9.15
C LEU A 12 -26.45 -4.00 10.26
N ARG A 13 -27.79 -3.85 10.35
CA ARG A 13 -28.42 -2.98 11.34
C ARG A 13 -28.37 -3.53 12.77
N SER A 14 -28.47 -4.82 12.98
CA SER A 14 -28.54 -5.39 14.35
C SER A 14 -27.17 -5.54 15.03
N GLY A 15 -26.11 -5.86 14.27
CA GLY A 15 -24.76 -6.08 14.83
C GLY A 15 -23.86 -4.83 14.88
N ILE A 16 -24.16 -3.80 14.07
CA ILE A 16 -23.29 -2.65 13.86
C ILE A 16 -23.88 -1.36 14.48
N LYS A 17 -25.14 -1.34 14.88
CA LYS A 17 -25.78 -0.18 15.52
C LYS A 17 -24.96 0.47 16.65
N PRO A 18 -24.32 -0.27 17.57
CA PRO A 18 -23.48 0.33 18.61
C PRO A 18 -22.16 0.92 18.10
N LEU A 19 -21.70 0.45 16.92
CA LEU A 19 -20.45 0.89 16.29
C LEU A 19 -20.65 2.09 15.35
N LEU A 20 -21.86 2.23 14.78
CA LEU A 20 -22.25 3.33 13.88
C LEU A 20 -22.63 4.61 14.62
N SER A 21 -22.85 4.57 15.93
CA SER A 21 -23.07 5.78 16.76
C SER A 21 -21.81 6.64 16.93
N ASN A 22 -20.66 6.17 16.47
CA ASN A 22 -19.45 6.98 16.45
C ASN A 22 -19.44 7.90 15.23
N ASP A 23 -19.89 9.14 15.43
CA ASP A 23 -19.80 10.26 14.48
C ASP A 23 -18.42 10.44 13.86
N HIS A 24 -17.38 9.92 14.51
CA HIS A 24 -15.99 9.97 14.00
C HIS A 24 -15.76 9.17 12.73
N ILE A 25 -16.36 7.99 12.53
CA ILE A 25 -16.18 7.18 11.32
C ILE A 25 -16.93 7.82 10.15
N LEU A 26 -18.14 8.31 10.38
CA LEU A 26 -18.93 9.07 9.41
C LEU A 26 -18.25 10.41 9.07
N SER A 27 -17.72 11.11 10.07
CA SER A 27 -16.97 12.35 9.90
C SER A 27 -15.70 12.14 9.09
N PHE A 28 -14.96 11.07 9.31
CA PHE A 28 -13.80 10.70 8.50
C PHE A 28 -14.19 10.54 7.02
N TYR A 29 -15.27 9.83 6.76
CA TYR A 29 -15.76 9.60 5.41
C TYR A 29 -16.25 10.88 4.72
N LYS A 30 -16.98 11.70 5.44
CA LYS A 30 -17.44 13.00 4.95
C LYS A 30 -16.27 13.93 4.66
N LYS A 31 -15.30 14.01 5.57
CA LYS A 31 -14.07 14.79 5.37
C LYS A 31 -13.20 14.21 4.26
N PHE A 32 -13.10 12.89 4.16
CA PHE A 32 -12.31 12.20 3.15
C PHE A 32 -12.93 12.33 1.76
N SER A 33 -14.22 12.03 1.59
CA SER A 33 -14.89 12.17 0.30
C SER A 33 -14.97 13.65 -0.14
N SER A 34 -15.27 14.58 0.76
CA SER A 34 -15.31 16.01 0.45
C SER A 34 -13.91 16.61 0.22
N ALA A 35 -12.90 16.24 1.02
CA ALA A 35 -11.54 16.71 0.85
C ALA A 35 -10.85 16.11 -0.39
N LEU A 36 -11.12 14.84 -0.69
CA LEU A 36 -10.67 14.19 -1.92
C LEU A 36 -11.30 14.84 -3.14
N ILE A 37 -12.61 15.11 -3.09
CA ILE A 37 -13.40 15.65 -4.19
C ILE A 37 -13.13 17.14 -4.37
N SER A 38 -13.06 17.94 -3.32
CA SER A 38 -12.99 19.41 -3.42
C SER A 38 -11.63 19.95 -3.85
N ARG A 39 -10.54 19.25 -3.59
CA ARG A 39 -9.17 19.68 -3.94
C ARG A 39 -8.62 19.06 -5.22
N MET A 40 -9.13 17.89 -5.59
CA MET A 40 -8.55 17.13 -6.71
C MET A 40 -8.76 17.75 -8.06
N TRP A 41 -9.84 18.55 -8.27
CA TRP A 41 -10.32 18.72 -9.62
C TRP A 41 -11.03 20.04 -9.85
N LYS A 42 -10.30 21.01 -10.34
CA LYS A 42 -10.91 22.12 -11.07
C LYS A 42 -10.51 21.98 -12.54
N PHE A 43 -11.31 21.32 -13.34
CA PHE A 43 -11.20 21.45 -14.78
C PHE A 43 -12.05 22.63 -15.26
N LYS A 44 -11.50 23.43 -16.22
CA LYS A 44 -12.36 24.36 -16.98
C LYS A 44 -13.42 23.54 -17.69
N ARG A 45 -14.67 23.75 -17.33
CA ARG A 45 -15.83 23.13 -17.95
C ARG A 45 -16.59 24.13 -18.79
N ALA A 46 -17.33 23.61 -19.74
CA ALA A 46 -18.35 24.41 -20.40
C ALA A 46 -19.39 24.88 -19.36
N LYS A 47 -19.86 26.13 -19.48
CA LYS A 47 -20.88 26.70 -18.57
C LYS A 47 -22.15 25.83 -18.47
N ASN A 48 -22.46 25.07 -19.52
CA ASN A 48 -23.59 24.14 -19.62
C ASN A 48 -23.25 22.69 -19.25
N SER A 49 -22.13 22.43 -18.57
CA SER A 49 -21.78 21.09 -18.14
C SER A 49 -22.83 20.55 -17.18
N ARG A 50 -23.39 19.38 -17.52
CA ARG A 50 -24.48 18.74 -16.79
C ARG A 50 -24.04 18.10 -15.47
N TYR A 51 -22.82 17.57 -15.44
CA TYR A 51 -22.28 16.84 -14.29
C TYR A 51 -21.15 17.60 -13.65
N GLU A 52 -21.04 17.50 -12.33
CA GLU A 52 -19.92 18.04 -11.59
C GLU A 52 -18.72 17.10 -11.59
N ASP A 53 -17.52 17.60 -11.27
CA ASP A 53 -16.32 16.78 -11.11
C ASP A 53 -16.52 15.68 -10.08
N SER A 54 -17.27 15.99 -9.04
CA SER A 54 -17.68 15.08 -7.97
C SER A 54 -18.45 13.86 -8.47
N ASP A 55 -19.30 14.02 -9.50
CA ASP A 55 -20.11 12.92 -10.02
C ASP A 55 -19.25 11.86 -10.73
N PHE A 56 -18.26 12.31 -11.51
CA PHE A 56 -17.33 11.39 -12.18
C PHE A 56 -16.48 10.61 -11.19
N LEU A 57 -15.99 11.30 -10.15
CA LEU A 57 -15.16 10.66 -9.13
C LEU A 57 -15.95 9.71 -8.25
N ARG A 58 -17.19 10.05 -7.91
CA ARG A 58 -18.07 9.14 -7.18
C ARG A 58 -18.29 7.84 -7.94
N VAL A 59 -18.62 7.91 -9.24
CA VAL A 59 -18.75 6.71 -10.06
C VAL A 59 -17.45 5.91 -10.06
N PHE A 60 -16.31 6.57 -10.18
CA PHE A 60 -15.00 5.92 -10.16
C PHE A 60 -14.74 5.21 -8.82
N PHE A 61 -14.79 5.94 -7.70
CA PHE A 61 -14.53 5.34 -6.38
C PHE A 61 -15.55 4.27 -6.00
N PHE A 62 -16.81 4.48 -6.35
CA PHE A 62 -17.84 3.49 -6.09
C PHE A 62 -17.64 2.22 -6.92
N SER A 63 -17.12 2.35 -8.15
CA SER A 63 -16.73 1.20 -8.96
C SER A 63 -15.61 0.38 -8.34
N GLU A 64 -14.61 1.05 -7.72
CA GLU A 64 -13.55 0.36 -6.97
C GLU A 64 -14.10 -0.33 -5.72
N LEU A 65 -14.98 0.35 -4.99
CA LEU A 65 -15.59 -0.16 -3.78
C LEU A 65 -16.47 -1.39 -4.06
N LEU A 66 -17.20 -1.39 -5.19
CA LEU A 66 -18.04 -2.53 -5.60
C LEU A 66 -17.26 -3.64 -6.30
N GLY A 67 -16.02 -3.37 -6.74
CA GLY A 67 -15.29 -4.31 -7.61
C GLY A 67 -15.93 -4.48 -9.00
N ARG A 68 -16.76 -3.51 -9.44
CA ARG A 68 -17.51 -3.57 -10.69
C ARG A 68 -16.93 -2.65 -11.78
N SER A 69 -17.38 -2.83 -13.01
CA SER A 69 -17.01 -1.93 -14.11
C SER A 69 -17.61 -0.52 -13.92
N ILE A 70 -17.02 0.52 -14.51
CA ILE A 70 -17.62 1.88 -14.53
C ILE A 70 -19.00 1.82 -15.18
N HIS A 71 -19.17 0.97 -16.21
CA HIS A 71 -20.44 0.76 -16.87
C HIS A 71 -21.47 0.24 -15.87
N ASP A 72 -21.22 -0.92 -15.26
CA ASP A 72 -22.16 -1.56 -14.33
C ASP A 72 -22.44 -0.67 -13.12
N THR A 73 -21.43 0.08 -12.65
CA THR A 73 -21.58 1.01 -11.54
C THR A 73 -22.43 2.22 -11.92
N SER A 74 -22.19 2.78 -13.10
CA SER A 74 -22.97 3.91 -13.61
C SER A 74 -24.45 3.52 -13.81
N GLU A 75 -24.71 2.34 -14.39
CA GLU A 75 -26.07 1.82 -14.57
C GLU A 75 -26.75 1.53 -13.22
N LEU A 76 -26.03 0.88 -12.29
CA LEU A 76 -26.55 0.59 -10.96
C LEU A 76 -26.94 1.84 -10.19
N LEU A 77 -26.06 2.86 -10.15
CA LEU A 77 -26.32 4.11 -9.45
C LEU A 77 -27.48 4.88 -10.11
N ASN A 78 -27.53 4.88 -11.43
CA ASN A 78 -28.61 5.54 -12.17
C ASN A 78 -29.96 4.85 -11.91
N ALA A 79 -30.00 3.51 -11.96
CA ALA A 79 -31.21 2.72 -11.65
C ALA A 79 -31.64 2.94 -10.18
N TYR A 80 -30.69 2.98 -9.25
CA TYR A 80 -30.95 3.22 -7.84
C TYR A 80 -31.59 4.59 -7.59
N LEU A 81 -31.04 5.68 -8.16
CA LEU A 81 -31.63 7.02 -8.02
C LEU A 81 -33.00 7.14 -8.68
N LEU A 82 -33.17 6.51 -9.83
CA LEU A 82 -34.47 6.50 -10.52
C LEU A 82 -35.56 5.75 -9.72
N SER A 83 -35.19 4.67 -9.03
CA SER A 83 -36.13 3.93 -8.16
C SER A 83 -36.56 4.72 -6.93
N LYS A 84 -35.70 5.59 -6.41
CA LYS A 84 -35.97 6.43 -5.22
C LYS A 84 -36.76 7.70 -5.54
N LYS A 85 -36.58 8.25 -6.74
CA LYS A 85 -37.34 9.43 -7.21
C LYS A 85 -38.71 9.03 -7.72
N ARG A 86 -39.62 8.60 -6.82
CA ARG A 86 -41.00 8.27 -7.14
C ARG A 86 -41.66 9.45 -7.90
N GLY A 87 -42.06 9.24 -9.15
CA GLY A 87 -42.96 10.13 -9.91
C GLY A 87 -42.32 11.29 -10.72
N ARG A 88 -41.05 11.64 -10.57
CA ARG A 88 -40.41 12.73 -11.32
C ARG A 88 -39.43 12.24 -12.39
N ARG A 89 -39.94 11.51 -13.37
CA ARG A 89 -39.12 11.14 -14.55
C ARG A 89 -39.05 12.34 -15.50
N LYS A 90 -37.97 13.08 -15.49
CA LYS A 90 -37.71 14.06 -16.56
C LYS A 90 -37.31 13.30 -17.83
N ILE A 91 -38.15 13.36 -18.82
CA ILE A 91 -37.90 12.85 -20.17
C ILE A 91 -37.50 14.07 -21.03
N PHE A 92 -36.49 13.91 -21.88
CA PHE A 92 -36.16 14.95 -22.86
C PHE A 92 -37.27 15.04 -23.92
N SER A 93 -37.35 16.17 -24.63
CA SER A 93 -38.27 16.38 -25.77
C SER A 93 -38.10 15.32 -26.86
N ASP A 94 -36.95 14.65 -26.93
CA ASP A 94 -36.64 13.58 -27.87
C ASP A 94 -37.00 12.16 -27.34
N GLY A 95 -37.73 12.08 -26.24
CA GLY A 95 -38.15 10.82 -25.64
C GLY A 95 -37.06 10.09 -24.84
N ARG A 96 -35.82 10.57 -24.84
CA ARG A 96 -34.74 9.94 -24.09
C ARG A 96 -34.85 10.20 -22.59
N ARG A 97 -34.59 9.20 -21.76
CA ARG A 97 -34.58 9.33 -20.30
C ARG A 97 -33.37 10.14 -19.86
N LYS A 98 -33.60 11.18 -19.09
CA LYS A 98 -32.52 11.96 -18.47
C LYS A 98 -31.72 11.10 -17.50
N ARG A 99 -30.44 10.94 -17.77
CA ARG A 99 -29.53 10.24 -16.83
C ARG A 99 -29.13 11.18 -15.69
N GLU A 100 -29.17 10.69 -14.47
CA GLU A 100 -28.71 11.43 -13.28
C GLU A 100 -27.20 11.23 -13.06
N ILE A 101 -26.64 10.15 -13.58
CA ILE A 101 -25.26 9.70 -13.41
C ILE A 101 -24.53 9.75 -14.76
N PRO A 102 -23.28 10.24 -14.81
CA PRO A 102 -22.51 10.23 -16.05
C PRO A 102 -22.36 8.81 -16.61
N HIS A 103 -22.52 8.70 -17.92
CA HIS A 103 -22.30 7.43 -18.63
C HIS A 103 -20.80 7.06 -18.59
N GLN A 104 -20.50 5.74 -18.69
CA GLN A 104 -19.11 5.27 -18.64
C GLN A 104 -18.16 5.97 -19.62
N THR A 105 -18.64 6.32 -20.82
CA THR A 105 -17.82 7.02 -21.82
C THR A 105 -17.40 8.40 -21.35
N GLU A 106 -18.28 9.13 -20.67
CA GLU A 106 -18.01 10.45 -20.09
C GLU A 106 -17.07 10.34 -18.91
N VAL A 107 -17.28 9.34 -18.01
CA VAL A 107 -16.37 9.05 -16.90
C VAL A 107 -14.98 8.72 -17.42
N ASN A 108 -14.88 7.84 -18.42
CA ASN A 108 -13.59 7.46 -19.00
C ASN A 108 -12.89 8.64 -19.70
N LYS A 109 -13.63 9.49 -20.44
CA LYS A 109 -13.09 10.72 -21.04
C LYS A 109 -12.56 11.66 -19.97
N TYR A 110 -13.30 11.81 -18.88
CA TYR A 110 -12.91 12.64 -17.75
C TYR A 110 -11.64 12.14 -17.08
N LEU A 111 -11.58 10.85 -16.71
CA LEU A 111 -10.42 10.25 -16.08
C LEU A 111 -9.15 10.31 -16.94
N ARG A 112 -9.29 10.17 -18.27
CA ARG A 112 -8.16 10.26 -19.21
C ARG A 112 -7.54 11.67 -19.33
N LYS A 113 -8.28 12.72 -18.97
CA LYS A 113 -7.72 14.08 -18.88
C LYS A 113 -6.71 14.24 -17.74
N ILE A 114 -6.64 13.26 -16.85
CA ILE A 114 -5.72 13.26 -15.72
C ILE A 114 -4.37 12.74 -16.17
N GLY A 115 -3.44 13.65 -16.36
CA GLY A 115 -2.06 13.29 -16.66
C GLY A 115 -1.38 12.57 -15.49
N LEU A 116 -0.33 11.82 -15.82
CA LEU A 116 0.44 11.03 -14.86
C LEU A 116 0.94 11.86 -13.68
N GLN A 117 1.49 13.06 -13.92
CA GLN A 117 2.02 13.91 -12.85
C GLN A 117 0.93 14.38 -11.88
N LYS A 118 -0.23 14.77 -12.42
CA LYS A 118 -1.38 15.19 -11.60
C LYS A 118 -1.88 14.02 -10.75
N ALA A 119 -2.01 12.82 -11.34
CA ALA A 119 -2.42 11.62 -10.60
C ALA A 119 -1.44 11.26 -9.47
N ARG A 120 -0.13 11.45 -9.68
CA ARG A 120 0.91 11.27 -8.65
C ARG A 120 0.76 12.24 -7.49
N ASN A 121 0.53 13.52 -7.79
CA ASN A 121 0.35 14.55 -6.76
C ASN A 121 -0.89 14.25 -5.92
N ILE A 122 -1.99 13.91 -6.59
CA ILE A 122 -3.24 13.52 -5.94
C ILE A 122 -3.03 12.33 -5.00
N LEU A 123 -2.35 11.28 -5.49
CA LEU A 123 -2.05 10.10 -4.68
C LEU A 123 -1.27 10.50 -3.41
N ARG A 124 -0.23 11.30 -3.56
CA ARG A 124 0.59 11.78 -2.44
C ARG A 124 -0.28 12.54 -1.43
N GLU A 125 -0.95 13.59 -1.87
CA GLU A 125 -1.76 14.44 -0.99
C GLU A 125 -2.85 13.68 -0.23
N CYS A 126 -3.48 12.70 -0.86
CA CYS A 126 -4.50 11.89 -0.23
C CYS A 126 -3.95 10.93 0.83
N LEU A 127 -2.82 10.29 0.52
CA LEU A 127 -2.16 9.40 1.48
C LEU A 127 -1.58 10.18 2.65
N ASP A 128 -0.94 11.34 2.40
CA ASP A 128 -0.42 12.22 3.44
C ASP A 128 -1.51 12.59 4.45
N LYS A 129 -2.69 12.99 3.95
CA LYS A 129 -3.83 13.31 4.83
C LYS A 129 -4.29 12.14 5.68
N GLN A 130 -4.35 10.94 5.09
CA GLN A 130 -4.70 9.74 5.86
C GLN A 130 -3.67 9.42 6.93
N LEU A 131 -2.39 9.59 6.62
CA LEU A 131 -1.30 9.35 7.58
C LEU A 131 -1.34 10.35 8.73
N LEU A 132 -1.50 11.64 8.43
CA LEU A 132 -1.63 12.69 9.44
C LEU A 132 -2.88 12.46 10.30
N GLU A 133 -4.01 12.12 9.71
CA GLU A 133 -5.21 11.77 10.47
C GLU A 133 -5.00 10.53 11.35
N ALA A 134 -4.29 9.53 10.87
CA ALA A 134 -3.96 8.35 11.68
C ALA A 134 -3.03 8.69 12.85
N LEU A 135 -2.12 9.65 12.64
CA LEU A 135 -1.23 10.18 13.68
C LEU A 135 -2.01 10.98 14.72
N ASP A 136 -2.82 11.95 14.29
CA ASP A 136 -3.63 12.82 15.15
C ASP A 136 -4.61 12.04 16.03
N ASN A 137 -5.15 10.94 15.48
CA ASN A 137 -6.03 10.03 16.22
C ASN A 137 -5.29 8.98 17.07
N GLY A 138 -3.96 9.03 17.16
CA GLY A 138 -3.15 8.08 17.92
C GLY A 138 -3.18 6.63 17.42
N LEU A 139 -3.63 6.40 16.17
CA LEU A 139 -3.66 5.06 15.55
C LEU A 139 -2.26 4.58 15.15
N ILE A 140 -1.38 5.53 14.83
CA ILE A 140 0.04 5.32 14.62
C ILE A 140 0.83 6.33 15.47
N SER A 141 2.11 6.05 15.72
CA SER A 141 3.02 6.99 16.39
C SER A 141 3.83 7.78 15.34
N SER A 142 4.42 8.92 15.73
CA SER A 142 5.36 9.64 14.89
C SER A 142 6.59 8.80 14.52
N LYS A 143 7.06 7.95 15.44
CA LYS A 143 8.18 7.05 15.20
C LYS A 143 7.74 5.78 14.49
N VAL A 144 8.07 5.67 13.20
CA VAL A 144 7.58 4.62 12.30
C VAL A 144 8.67 3.73 11.73
N ASN A 145 8.26 2.55 11.30
CA ASN A 145 9.08 1.71 10.45
C ASN A 145 8.58 1.84 9.02
N VAL A 146 9.48 2.02 8.07
CA VAL A 146 9.16 2.13 6.65
C VAL A 146 9.44 0.80 5.98
N LEU A 147 8.48 0.28 5.23
CA LEU A 147 8.65 -0.91 4.42
C LEU A 147 8.64 -0.50 2.95
N ILE A 148 9.63 -0.96 2.20
CA ILE A 148 9.81 -0.63 0.79
C ILE A 148 9.92 -1.92 -0.01
N ASP A 149 9.06 -2.05 -1.04
CA ASP A 149 9.09 -3.21 -1.91
C ASP A 149 8.51 -2.87 -3.29
N PHE A 150 8.76 -3.75 -4.26
CA PHE A 150 8.21 -3.63 -5.59
C PHE A 150 6.86 -4.32 -5.71
N THR A 151 6.01 -3.74 -6.54
CA THR A 151 4.81 -4.43 -7.04
C THR A 151 4.73 -4.29 -8.55
N GLU A 152 4.25 -5.31 -9.21
CA GLU A 152 4.15 -5.39 -10.66
C GLU A 152 2.70 -5.45 -11.08
N HIS A 153 2.35 -4.65 -12.09
CA HIS A 153 1.01 -4.66 -12.68
C HIS A 153 1.08 -5.01 -14.16
N PRO A 154 0.29 -5.98 -14.63
CA PRO A 154 0.28 -6.40 -16.01
C PRO A 154 -0.13 -5.24 -16.95
N TYR A 155 0.54 -5.17 -18.09
CA TYR A 155 0.24 -4.23 -19.16
C TYR A 155 -0.14 -4.99 -20.43
N TYR A 156 -1.31 -4.69 -20.97
CA TYR A 156 -1.87 -5.36 -22.14
C TYR A 156 -1.88 -4.48 -23.40
N GLY A 157 -1.28 -3.29 -23.33
CA GLY A 157 -1.24 -2.35 -24.45
C GLY A 157 -0.08 -2.64 -25.41
N ARG A 158 -0.09 -1.92 -26.53
CA ARG A 158 0.97 -1.99 -27.57
C ARG A 158 2.19 -1.11 -27.26
N ARG A 159 2.05 -0.10 -26.39
CA ARG A 159 3.15 0.82 -26.03
C ARG A 159 4.39 0.04 -25.57
N ASP A 160 5.53 0.51 -26.03
CA ASP A 160 6.84 0.06 -25.60
C ASP A 160 7.67 1.28 -25.23
N ASP A 161 7.62 1.64 -23.96
CA ASP A 161 8.35 2.79 -23.43
C ASP A 161 9.04 2.41 -22.11
N ARG A 162 9.88 3.32 -21.58
CA ARG A 162 10.67 3.08 -20.38
C ARG A 162 9.82 2.76 -19.13
N LEU A 163 8.53 3.06 -19.13
CA LEU A 163 7.63 2.77 -18.01
C LEU A 163 7.05 1.35 -18.06
N ILE A 164 7.31 0.63 -19.16
CA ILE A 164 6.86 -0.75 -19.36
C ILE A 164 8.10 -1.65 -19.41
N LYS A 165 8.18 -2.57 -18.48
CA LYS A 165 9.29 -3.53 -18.41
C LYS A 165 8.87 -4.85 -19.05
N GLY A 166 9.73 -5.42 -19.87
CA GLY A 166 9.62 -6.80 -20.32
C GLY A 166 9.93 -7.76 -19.17
N THR A 167 9.13 -8.81 -19.04
CA THR A 167 9.31 -9.87 -18.03
C THR A 167 8.99 -11.23 -18.64
N ASN A 168 9.25 -12.31 -17.90
CA ASN A 168 8.69 -13.61 -18.24
C ASN A 168 7.16 -13.52 -18.26
N ARG A 169 6.52 -14.34 -19.12
CA ARG A 169 5.07 -14.31 -19.29
C ARG A 169 4.36 -14.55 -17.98
N GLN A 170 3.61 -13.57 -17.53
CA GLN A 170 2.79 -13.63 -16.30
C GLN A 170 1.42 -13.04 -16.59
N LYS A 171 0.36 -13.65 -16.04
CA LYS A 171 -1.02 -13.14 -16.19
C LYS A 171 -1.42 -12.82 -17.64
N GLY A 172 -0.91 -13.60 -18.61
CA GLY A 172 -1.24 -13.45 -20.02
C GLY A 172 -0.44 -12.39 -20.80
N THR A 173 0.51 -11.70 -20.19
CA THR A 173 1.36 -10.70 -20.83
C THR A 173 2.84 -10.90 -20.48
N LYS A 174 3.73 -10.38 -21.35
CA LYS A 174 5.16 -10.25 -21.07
C LYS A 174 5.56 -8.82 -20.66
N LYS A 175 4.60 -7.90 -20.56
CA LYS A 175 4.81 -6.48 -20.26
C LYS A 175 4.22 -6.12 -18.92
N MET A 176 5.02 -5.51 -18.04
CA MET A 176 4.61 -5.10 -16.68
C MET A 176 4.93 -3.63 -16.42
N ARG A 177 4.10 -2.97 -15.66
CA ARG A 177 4.45 -1.72 -14.98
C ARG A 177 5.06 -2.06 -13.63
N HIS A 178 6.22 -1.47 -13.34
CA HIS A 178 6.89 -1.60 -12.06
C HIS A 178 6.59 -0.40 -11.17
N TYR A 179 6.15 -0.67 -9.96
CA TYR A 179 5.94 0.34 -8.95
C TYR A 179 6.76 0.04 -7.71
N LEU A 180 7.39 1.06 -7.18
CA LEU A 180 7.99 1.06 -5.86
C LEU A 180 6.91 1.53 -4.88
N GLY A 181 6.54 0.67 -3.96
CA GLY A 181 5.55 0.95 -2.93
C GLY A 181 6.21 1.24 -1.59
N PHE A 182 5.62 2.16 -0.86
CA PHE A 182 6.05 2.59 0.46
C PHE A 182 4.91 2.41 1.44
N SER A 183 5.22 1.85 2.59
CA SER A 183 4.23 1.71 3.66
C SER A 183 4.86 1.95 5.03
N LEU A 184 4.03 2.39 5.97
CA LEU A 184 4.41 2.60 7.36
C LEU A 184 3.91 1.44 8.21
N LEU A 185 4.74 1.02 9.13
CA LEU A 185 4.39 0.07 10.17
C LEU A 185 4.65 0.72 11.52
N SER A 186 3.57 1.03 12.24
CA SER A 186 3.61 1.55 13.59
C SER A 186 2.86 0.61 14.51
N ARG A 187 3.55 0.07 15.52
CA ARG A 187 3.05 -1.03 16.37
C ARG A 187 2.60 -2.20 15.47
N ASP A 188 1.28 -2.45 15.36
CA ASP A 188 0.71 -3.51 14.52
C ASP A 188 -0.16 -2.97 13.38
N THR A 189 -0.12 -1.65 13.18
CA THR A 189 -0.87 -0.97 12.12
C THR A 189 0.04 -0.77 10.91
N HIS A 190 -0.39 -1.31 9.76
CA HIS A 190 0.29 -1.18 8.48
C HIS A 190 -0.56 -0.31 7.56
N LEU A 191 0.02 0.82 7.08
CA LEU A 191 -0.64 1.78 6.19
C LEU A 191 0.24 2.04 4.97
N TYR A 192 -0.37 2.13 3.80
CA TYR A 192 0.33 2.62 2.60
C TYR A 192 0.59 4.12 2.71
N ALA A 193 1.81 4.52 2.35
CA ALA A 193 2.27 5.90 2.42
C ALA A 193 2.66 6.48 1.06
N GLY A 194 2.88 5.63 0.06
CA GLY A 194 3.27 6.12 -1.26
C GLY A 194 3.40 5.03 -2.31
N LEU A 195 3.41 5.48 -3.56
CA LEU A 195 3.64 4.65 -4.73
C LEU A 195 4.39 5.46 -5.80
N ARG A 196 5.40 4.86 -6.39
CA ARG A 196 6.15 5.47 -7.50
C ARG A 196 6.40 4.47 -8.62
N GLN A 197 5.94 4.77 -9.81
CA GLN A 197 6.30 4.01 -11.01
C GLN A 197 7.77 4.24 -11.32
N VAL A 198 8.49 3.16 -11.58
CA VAL A 198 9.92 3.18 -11.87
C VAL A 198 10.13 2.82 -13.34
N ALA A 199 10.87 3.66 -14.06
CA ALA A 199 11.25 3.38 -15.43
C ALA A 199 12.39 2.33 -15.50
N THR A 200 12.46 1.60 -16.61
CA THR A 200 13.58 0.69 -16.87
C THR A 200 14.89 1.49 -16.88
N GLY A 201 15.89 1.01 -16.15
CA GLY A 201 17.19 1.67 -15.99
C GLY A 201 17.21 2.87 -15.02
N GLN A 202 16.06 3.28 -14.46
CA GLN A 202 16.02 4.37 -13.50
C GLN A 202 16.60 3.96 -12.14
N SER A 203 17.48 4.79 -11.58
CA SER A 203 17.95 4.63 -10.20
C SER A 203 16.79 4.75 -9.22
N LYS A 204 16.73 3.82 -8.28
CA LYS A 204 15.70 3.74 -7.24
C LYS A 204 16.07 4.59 -6.02
N ILE A 205 17.37 4.83 -5.80
CA ILE A 205 17.90 5.49 -4.60
C ILE A 205 17.34 6.90 -4.44
N PRO A 206 17.40 7.79 -5.44
CA PRO A 206 16.84 9.15 -5.30
C PRO A 206 15.33 9.15 -5.05
N ILE A 207 14.61 8.13 -5.56
CA ILE A 207 13.18 7.99 -5.32
C ILE A 207 12.91 7.66 -3.85
N ILE A 208 13.71 6.75 -3.28
CA ILE A 208 13.57 6.34 -1.87
C ILE A 208 13.97 7.49 -0.95
N ILE A 209 15.11 8.11 -1.19
CA ILE A 209 15.60 9.25 -0.38
C ILE A 209 14.54 10.35 -0.35
N LYS A 210 14.07 10.79 -1.52
CA LYS A 210 13.04 11.83 -1.61
C LYS A 210 11.72 11.46 -0.90
N PHE A 211 11.38 10.17 -0.85
CA PHE A 211 10.21 9.73 -0.11
C PHE A 211 10.46 9.76 1.40
N LEU A 212 11.64 9.35 1.86
CA LEU A 212 11.99 9.38 3.28
C LEU A 212 12.08 10.82 3.79
N ASP A 213 12.71 11.74 3.04
CA ASP A 213 12.71 13.18 3.35
C ASP A 213 11.29 13.72 3.49
N HIS A 214 10.40 13.37 2.54
CA HIS A 214 9.01 13.78 2.61
C HIS A 214 8.29 13.27 3.87
N LEU A 215 8.62 12.07 4.37
CA LEU A 215 8.08 11.60 5.64
C LEU A 215 8.59 12.41 6.84
N LEU A 216 9.88 12.82 6.82
CA LEU A 216 10.45 13.70 7.84
C LEU A 216 9.75 15.07 7.82
N ASP A 217 9.51 15.64 6.62
CA ASP A 217 8.77 16.89 6.44
C ASP A 217 7.34 16.81 6.99
N LEU A 218 6.71 15.63 6.94
CA LEU A 218 5.39 15.39 7.54
C LEU A 218 5.44 15.20 9.08
N GLY A 219 6.63 15.28 9.70
CA GLY A 219 6.82 15.13 11.14
C GLY A 219 6.96 13.69 11.63
N PHE A 220 7.21 12.72 10.73
CA PHE A 220 7.53 11.35 11.14
C PHE A 220 9.03 11.21 11.45
N GLU A 221 9.34 10.32 12.40
CA GLU A 221 10.69 9.89 12.73
C GLU A 221 10.93 8.47 12.18
N LEU A 222 12.06 8.26 11.51
CA LEU A 222 12.42 6.94 11.01
C LEU A 222 13.00 6.08 12.14
N LYS A 223 12.42 4.89 12.36
CA LYS A 223 12.99 3.89 13.25
C LYS A 223 13.78 2.85 12.47
N TYR A 224 13.10 2.09 11.62
CA TYR A 224 13.69 1.11 10.73
C TYR A 224 13.18 1.29 9.31
N VAL A 225 14.07 1.11 8.34
CA VAL A 225 13.71 1.00 6.92
C VAL A 225 14.00 -0.44 6.48
N LEU A 226 12.94 -1.18 6.17
CA LEU A 226 12.97 -2.59 5.80
C LEU A 226 12.83 -2.72 4.30
N MET A 227 13.82 -3.34 3.66
CA MET A 227 13.89 -3.43 2.20
C MET A 227 14.33 -4.84 1.77
N ASP A 228 14.14 -5.18 0.50
CA ASP A 228 14.69 -6.42 -0.08
C ASP A 228 16.16 -6.22 -0.49
N ARG A 229 16.82 -7.33 -0.82
CA ARG A 229 18.22 -7.38 -1.27
C ARG A 229 18.50 -6.58 -2.54
N GLU A 230 17.49 -6.25 -3.32
CA GLU A 230 17.65 -5.38 -4.50
C GLU A 230 18.14 -3.97 -4.15
N PHE A 231 17.86 -3.52 -2.93
CA PHE A 231 18.25 -2.22 -2.40
C PHE A 231 19.62 -2.20 -1.72
N TYR A 232 20.44 -3.21 -1.92
CA TYR A 232 21.79 -3.33 -1.37
C TYR A 232 22.73 -2.33 -2.03
N ARG A 233 22.81 -1.12 -1.46
CA ARG A 233 23.67 0.00 -1.88
C ARG A 233 24.17 0.75 -0.66
N ALA A 234 25.49 1.05 -0.60
CA ALA A 234 26.09 1.77 0.53
C ALA A 234 25.52 3.17 0.67
N GLU A 235 25.37 3.90 -0.43
CA GLU A 235 24.76 5.22 -0.52
C GLU A 235 23.39 5.26 0.22
N LEU A 236 22.49 4.34 -0.12
CA LEU A 236 21.16 4.32 0.49
C LEU A 236 21.20 4.04 1.99
N LEU A 237 22.10 3.16 2.45
CA LEU A 237 22.20 2.82 3.86
C LEU A 237 22.80 3.97 4.69
N ASP A 238 23.74 4.70 4.10
CA ASP A 238 24.36 5.86 4.71
C ASP A 238 23.36 7.01 4.84
N GLU A 239 22.63 7.30 3.78
CA GLU A 239 21.56 8.32 3.78
C GLU A 239 20.48 8.01 4.84
N ILE A 240 19.98 6.76 4.89
CA ILE A 240 19.01 6.36 5.93
C ILE A 240 19.58 6.59 7.33
N LYS A 241 20.86 6.32 7.51
CA LYS A 241 21.53 6.56 8.80
C LYS A 241 21.64 8.03 9.12
N GLY A 242 21.98 8.86 8.14
CA GLY A 242 21.99 10.33 8.24
C GLY A 242 20.64 10.92 8.64
N MET A 243 19.55 10.34 8.14
CA MET A 243 18.16 10.68 8.49
C MET A 243 17.73 10.19 9.89
N GLY A 244 18.61 9.60 10.69
CA GLY A 244 18.32 9.08 12.03
C GLY A 244 17.66 7.70 12.07
N GLY A 245 17.42 7.06 10.92
CA GLY A 245 16.87 5.72 10.81
C GLY A 245 17.93 4.62 10.81
N ASP A 246 17.48 3.36 10.93
CA ASP A 246 18.32 2.19 10.74
C ASP A 246 17.77 1.33 9.60
N ALA A 247 18.61 0.94 8.65
CA ALA A 247 18.23 0.03 7.57
C ALA A 247 18.34 -1.43 8.01
N ILE A 248 17.44 -2.28 7.54
CA ILE A 248 17.51 -3.74 7.68
C ILE A 248 17.20 -4.39 6.32
N ILE A 249 18.18 -5.06 5.75
CA ILE A 249 18.08 -5.71 4.42
C ILE A 249 18.75 -7.09 4.43
N PRO A 250 18.37 -8.02 3.56
CA PRO A 250 19.14 -9.24 3.36
C PRO A 250 20.47 -8.93 2.64
N ALA A 251 21.54 -9.52 3.12
CA ALA A 251 22.82 -9.40 2.44
C ALA A 251 22.83 -10.18 1.11
N LYS A 252 23.48 -9.63 0.09
CA LYS A 252 23.74 -10.36 -1.15
C LYS A 252 24.82 -11.42 -0.93
N ASN A 253 24.73 -12.54 -1.66
CA ASN A 253 25.65 -13.69 -1.54
C ASN A 253 27.02 -13.43 -2.20
N TYR A 254 27.67 -12.30 -1.86
CA TYR A 254 29.04 -12.03 -2.30
C TYR A 254 30.08 -12.94 -1.61
N LYS A 255 31.27 -13.02 -2.20
CA LYS A 255 32.38 -13.86 -1.66
C LYS A 255 32.63 -13.59 -0.18
N THR A 256 32.65 -12.31 0.24
CA THR A 256 32.85 -11.90 1.64
C THR A 256 31.75 -12.43 2.57
N ILE A 257 30.49 -12.32 2.15
CA ILE A 257 29.36 -12.84 2.95
C ILE A 257 29.39 -14.37 3.04
N LYS A 258 29.75 -15.03 1.93
CA LYS A 258 29.94 -16.49 1.93
C LYS A 258 31.07 -16.93 2.87
N ARG A 259 32.18 -16.17 2.91
CA ARG A 259 33.29 -16.38 3.83
C ARG A 259 32.85 -16.19 5.28
N PHE A 260 32.13 -15.12 5.60
CA PHE A 260 31.59 -14.89 6.93
C PHE A 260 30.71 -16.05 7.43
N VAL A 261 29.81 -16.57 6.58
CA VAL A 261 28.99 -17.73 6.92
C VAL A 261 29.87 -18.98 7.15
N LYS A 262 30.90 -19.21 6.33
CA LYS A 262 31.84 -20.33 6.50
C LYS A 262 32.57 -20.23 7.85
N GLU A 263 33.18 -19.07 8.14
CA GLU A 263 33.91 -18.83 9.39
C GLU A 263 33.03 -19.02 10.65
N TYR A 264 31.75 -18.60 10.56
CA TYR A 264 30.80 -18.89 11.64
C TYR A 264 30.53 -20.39 11.82
N LEU A 265 30.33 -21.11 10.73
CA LEU A 265 30.07 -22.57 10.79
C LEU A 265 31.28 -23.32 11.33
N GLU A 266 32.50 -22.90 10.99
CA GLU A 266 33.74 -23.44 11.51
C GLU A 266 34.02 -23.07 12.99
N GLY A 267 33.22 -22.15 13.56
CA GLY A 267 33.45 -21.71 14.96
C GLY A 267 34.45 -20.55 15.09
N LYS A 268 35.06 -20.09 14.01
CA LYS A 268 36.10 -19.04 14.01
C LYS A 268 35.52 -17.63 14.23
N ARG A 269 34.21 -17.45 14.10
CA ARG A 269 33.53 -16.15 14.19
C ARG A 269 32.19 -16.29 14.89
N GLY A 270 31.74 -15.18 15.51
CA GLY A 270 30.42 -15.05 16.12
C GLY A 270 29.28 -14.99 15.10
N ARG A 271 28.06 -15.02 15.61
CA ARG A 271 26.83 -14.89 14.81
C ARG A 271 26.65 -13.50 14.21
N VAL A 272 27.21 -12.48 14.84
CA VAL A 272 27.22 -11.08 14.42
C VAL A 272 28.64 -10.67 14.05
N SER A 273 28.78 -9.83 13.07
CA SER A 273 30.08 -9.26 12.70
C SER A 273 29.89 -7.90 12.08
N SER A 274 30.72 -6.93 12.49
CA SER A 274 30.84 -5.66 11.80
C SER A 274 31.34 -5.88 10.38
N TYR A 275 30.81 -5.12 9.46
CA TYR A 275 31.16 -5.18 8.05
C TYR A 275 31.07 -3.81 7.42
N THR A 276 32.10 -3.45 6.68
CA THR A 276 32.14 -2.21 5.91
C THR A 276 32.13 -2.57 4.43
N PHE A 277 31.24 -1.95 3.67
CA PHE A 277 31.25 -2.11 2.23
C PHE A 277 31.09 -0.76 1.53
N SER A 278 31.54 -0.68 0.31
CA SER A 278 31.44 0.48 -0.53
C SER A 278 30.66 0.19 -1.81
N SER A 279 29.96 1.18 -2.32
CA SER A 279 29.40 1.18 -3.66
C SER A 279 29.96 2.40 -4.43
N ALA A 280 30.46 2.17 -5.64
CA ALA A 280 30.77 3.26 -6.56
C ALA A 280 29.45 3.72 -7.22
N VAL A 281 29.23 5.03 -7.26
CA VAL A 281 28.09 5.63 -7.98
C VAL A 281 28.57 6.14 -9.34
N GLU A 282 29.76 6.70 -9.38
CA GLU A 282 30.52 7.08 -10.58
C GLU A 282 32.01 7.00 -10.25
N ALA A 283 32.86 7.10 -11.24
CA ALA A 283 34.31 6.86 -11.10
C ALA A 283 35.02 7.67 -9.98
N ARG A 284 34.38 8.65 -9.37
CA ARG A 284 35.01 9.58 -8.41
C ARG A 284 34.38 9.58 -7.01
N CYS A 285 33.21 8.99 -6.78
CA CYS A 285 32.57 9.00 -5.46
C CYS A 285 32.36 7.58 -4.93
N ARG A 286 32.94 7.30 -3.77
CA ARG A 286 32.77 6.03 -3.06
C ARG A 286 31.94 6.26 -1.81
N PHE A 287 30.72 5.74 -1.79
CA PHE A 287 29.94 5.68 -0.56
C PHE A 287 30.37 4.48 0.28
N ILE A 288 30.51 4.70 1.57
CA ILE A 288 30.93 3.69 2.55
C ILE A 288 29.81 3.51 3.58
N ALA A 289 29.36 2.29 3.75
CA ALA A 289 28.38 1.97 4.79
C ALA A 289 28.99 1.01 5.84
N HIS A 290 28.83 1.39 7.09
CA HIS A 290 29.18 0.57 8.25
C HIS A 290 27.94 -0.16 8.74
N VAL A 291 27.97 -1.49 8.74
CA VAL A 291 26.80 -2.32 9.05
C VAL A 291 27.18 -3.49 9.92
N ASN A 292 26.19 -4.11 10.53
CA ASN A 292 26.33 -5.37 11.22
C ASN A 292 25.67 -6.48 10.40
N LEU A 293 26.40 -7.56 10.16
CA LEU A 293 25.93 -8.79 9.55
C LEU A 293 25.39 -9.71 10.65
N ILE A 294 24.23 -10.29 10.45
CA ILE A 294 23.59 -11.21 11.37
C ILE A 294 23.26 -12.50 10.64
N ILE A 295 23.80 -13.63 11.08
CA ILE A 295 23.44 -14.94 10.55
C ILE A 295 22.16 -15.44 11.24
N LYS A 296 21.22 -15.95 10.44
CA LYS A 296 19.97 -16.55 10.88
C LYS A 296 19.70 -17.86 10.16
N ALA A 297 19.10 -18.81 10.88
CA ALA A 297 18.56 -20.01 10.25
C ALA A 297 17.27 -19.71 9.48
N LYS A 298 17.06 -20.38 8.36
CA LYS A 298 15.79 -20.40 7.64
C LYS A 298 14.72 -21.15 8.46
N ARG A 299 13.47 -20.98 8.07
CA ARG A 299 12.34 -21.68 8.71
C ARG A 299 12.58 -23.20 8.68
N GLY A 300 12.28 -23.87 9.77
CA GLY A 300 12.48 -25.32 9.92
C GLY A 300 13.89 -25.72 10.40
N PHE A 301 14.84 -24.79 10.55
CA PHE A 301 16.18 -25.08 11.01
C PHE A 301 16.53 -24.29 12.27
N SER A 302 17.36 -24.87 13.14
CA SER A 302 18.01 -24.15 14.23
C SER A 302 19.44 -23.79 13.85
N LEU A 303 19.88 -22.59 14.19
CA LEU A 303 21.22 -22.11 13.84
C LEU A 303 22.32 -22.97 14.51
N ARG A 304 22.10 -23.36 15.78
CA ARG A 304 22.99 -24.28 16.50
C ARG A 304 23.03 -25.65 15.85
N GLY A 305 21.88 -26.21 15.46
CA GLY A 305 21.79 -27.51 14.79
C GLY A 305 22.49 -27.51 13.43
N VAL A 306 22.34 -26.46 12.62
CA VAL A 306 23.05 -26.36 11.34
C VAL A 306 24.57 -26.32 11.58
N LYS A 307 25.03 -25.49 12.53
CA LYS A 307 26.45 -25.39 12.87
C LYS A 307 27.01 -26.76 13.34
N ARG A 308 26.33 -27.43 14.27
CA ARG A 308 26.75 -28.75 14.79
C ARG A 308 26.86 -29.80 13.68
N LYS A 309 25.81 -29.91 12.84
CA LYS A 309 25.80 -30.88 11.73
C LYS A 309 26.93 -30.65 10.73
N TYR A 310 27.22 -29.36 10.44
CA TYR A 310 28.36 -29.01 9.58
C TYR A 310 29.71 -29.41 10.23
N GLN A 311 29.90 -29.12 11.51
CA GLN A 311 31.14 -29.46 12.23
C GLN A 311 31.35 -30.98 12.39
N GLN A 312 30.25 -31.74 12.47
CA GLN A 312 30.27 -33.22 12.52
C GLN A 312 30.41 -33.87 11.13
N GLY A 313 30.45 -33.08 10.06
CA GLY A 313 30.53 -33.62 8.70
C GLY A 313 29.21 -34.19 8.15
N GLU A 314 28.10 -34.11 8.90
CA GLU A 314 26.79 -34.63 8.47
C GLU A 314 26.21 -33.84 7.28
N ILE A 315 26.60 -32.60 7.06
CA ILE A 315 26.17 -31.76 5.94
C ILE A 315 27.34 -30.99 5.36
N THR A 316 27.29 -30.80 4.06
CA THR A 316 28.28 -30.02 3.30
C THR A 316 28.14 -28.52 3.57
N LEU A 317 29.17 -27.75 3.26
CA LEU A 317 29.12 -26.28 3.31
C LEU A 317 28.01 -25.69 2.41
N LYS A 318 27.74 -26.32 1.28
CA LYS A 318 26.68 -25.92 0.34
C LYS A 318 25.31 -26.09 1.02
N GLU A 319 25.05 -27.23 1.63
CA GLU A 319 23.81 -27.52 2.35
C GLU A 319 23.63 -26.61 3.57
N ALA A 320 24.69 -26.43 4.38
CA ALA A 320 24.65 -25.52 5.51
C ALA A 320 24.29 -24.10 5.10
N ARG A 321 24.90 -23.59 4.01
CA ARG A 321 24.56 -22.27 3.44
C ARG A 321 23.13 -22.19 2.94
N HIS A 322 22.56 -23.25 2.40
CA HIS A 322 21.16 -23.30 2.01
C HIS A 322 20.19 -23.19 3.20
N ARG A 323 20.61 -23.59 4.39
CA ARG A 323 19.81 -23.58 5.63
C ARG A 323 19.91 -22.28 6.42
N VAL A 324 20.81 -21.39 6.05
CA VAL A 324 21.00 -20.07 6.68
C VAL A 324 20.85 -18.93 5.70
N PHE A 325 20.70 -17.73 6.22
CA PHE A 325 20.79 -16.47 5.45
C PHE A 325 21.37 -15.37 6.33
N THR A 326 21.88 -14.33 5.71
CA THR A 326 22.50 -13.19 6.40
C THR A 326 21.63 -11.96 6.24
N ILE A 327 21.36 -11.28 7.34
CA ILE A 327 20.73 -9.96 7.40
C ILE A 327 21.84 -8.94 7.63
N MET A 328 21.69 -7.78 7.06
CA MET A 328 22.53 -6.61 7.23
C MET A 328 21.71 -5.49 7.85
N THR A 329 22.30 -4.78 8.82
CA THR A 329 21.65 -3.60 9.44
C THR A 329 22.66 -2.55 9.83
N THR A 330 22.26 -1.28 9.71
CA THR A 330 23.03 -0.14 10.22
C THR A 330 22.86 0.05 11.73
N GLN A 331 21.92 -0.68 12.35
CA GLN A 331 21.67 -0.62 13.78
C GLN A 331 22.88 -1.15 14.58
N LYS A 332 23.34 -0.37 15.55
CA LYS A 332 24.36 -0.82 16.50
C LYS A 332 23.80 -1.87 17.44
N PRO A 333 24.57 -2.93 17.79
CA PRO A 333 24.17 -3.90 18.81
C PRO A 333 23.85 -3.22 20.14
N ARG A 334 22.78 -3.70 20.81
CA ARG A 334 22.34 -3.20 22.12
C ARG A 334 22.08 -4.35 23.06
N GLY A 335 22.72 -4.37 24.21
CA GLY A 335 22.64 -5.45 25.20
C GLY A 335 23.30 -6.76 24.71
N LYS A 336 22.80 -7.92 25.15
CA LYS A 336 23.35 -9.22 24.72
C LYS A 336 23.20 -9.38 23.20
N GLU A 337 24.32 -9.55 22.51
CA GLU A 337 24.42 -9.65 21.05
C GLU A 337 23.44 -10.69 20.45
N SER A 338 23.37 -11.88 21.07
CA SER A 338 22.50 -12.95 20.59
C SER A 338 21.01 -12.60 20.67
N SER A 339 20.60 -11.90 21.73
CA SER A 339 19.22 -11.42 21.91
C SER A 339 18.89 -10.30 20.93
N TRP A 340 19.81 -9.35 20.76
CA TRP A 340 19.69 -8.28 19.79
C TRP A 340 19.56 -8.82 18.36
N ALA A 341 20.47 -9.72 17.96
CA ALA A 341 20.45 -10.35 16.65
C ALA A 341 19.15 -11.14 16.39
N SER A 342 18.61 -11.78 17.42
CA SER A 342 17.33 -12.50 17.33
C SER A 342 16.16 -11.54 17.14
N ARG A 343 16.08 -10.46 17.93
CA ARG A 343 15.05 -9.41 17.79
C ARG A 343 15.10 -8.74 16.43
N THR A 344 16.28 -8.32 15.96
CA THR A 344 16.46 -7.70 14.64
C THR A 344 16.01 -8.63 13.51
N SER A 345 16.40 -9.90 13.62
CA SER A 345 16.01 -10.91 12.63
C SER A 345 14.52 -11.23 12.65
N LEU A 346 13.88 -11.23 13.82
CA LEU A 346 12.44 -11.41 13.94
C LEU A 346 11.71 -10.18 13.39
N PHE A 347 12.23 -9.01 13.65
CA PHE A 347 11.66 -7.76 13.17
C PHE A 347 11.71 -7.66 11.63
N TYR A 348 12.80 -8.10 10.99
CA TYR A 348 12.90 -8.15 9.54
C TYR A 348 11.77 -8.98 8.89
N ARG A 349 11.24 -10.01 9.57
CA ARG A 349 10.09 -10.76 9.05
C ARG A 349 8.84 -9.88 8.81
N ARG A 350 8.73 -8.76 9.54
CA ARG A 350 7.61 -7.81 9.35
C ARG A 350 7.62 -7.16 7.97
N ARG A 351 8.75 -7.18 7.23
CA ARG A 351 8.79 -6.76 5.83
C ARG A 351 7.73 -7.49 4.98
N TRP A 352 7.44 -8.74 5.31
CA TRP A 352 6.43 -9.52 4.59
C TRP A 352 5.02 -8.89 4.66
N MET A 353 4.77 -7.97 5.57
CA MET A 353 3.50 -7.26 5.67
C MET A 353 3.22 -6.40 4.43
N ILE A 354 4.24 -5.86 3.75
CA ILE A 354 4.03 -5.10 2.52
C ILE A 354 3.63 -6.04 1.36
N GLU A 355 4.25 -7.23 1.28
CA GLU A 355 3.89 -8.24 0.27
C GLU A 355 2.44 -8.73 0.47
N THR A 356 2.07 -9.03 1.71
CA THR A 356 0.69 -9.38 2.09
C THR A 356 -0.25 -8.23 1.78
N GLY A 357 0.15 -7.00 2.10
CA GLY A 357 -0.61 -5.80 1.77
C GLY A 357 -0.86 -5.65 0.27
N PHE A 358 0.15 -5.87 -0.59
CA PHE A 358 -0.06 -5.88 -2.04
C PHE A 358 -1.01 -7.00 -2.50
N SER A 359 -0.95 -8.17 -1.85
CA SER A 359 -1.93 -9.23 -2.09
C SER A 359 -3.35 -8.78 -1.73
N ASP A 360 -3.51 -8.10 -0.59
CA ASP A 360 -4.80 -7.55 -0.15
C ASP A 360 -5.30 -6.45 -1.10
N LEU A 361 -4.42 -5.54 -1.58
CA LEU A 361 -4.78 -4.56 -2.60
C LEU A 361 -5.29 -5.23 -3.89
N ASN A 362 -4.70 -6.36 -4.26
CA ASN A 362 -5.15 -7.12 -5.42
C ASN A 362 -6.51 -7.79 -5.21
N ARG A 363 -6.93 -8.04 -3.95
CA ARG A 363 -8.26 -8.55 -3.60
C ARG A 363 -9.32 -7.46 -3.64
N ILE A 364 -8.97 -6.21 -3.44
CA ILE A 364 -9.82 -5.03 -3.69
C ILE A 364 -9.92 -4.89 -5.22
N ASN A 365 -10.42 -5.94 -5.91
CA ASN A 365 -10.06 -6.14 -7.30
C ASN A 365 -11.13 -5.67 -8.24
N ARG A 366 -10.72 -4.74 -9.05
CA ARG A 366 -11.25 -4.55 -10.37
C ARG A 366 -10.15 -4.76 -11.41
N ARG A 367 -10.41 -5.54 -12.44
CA ARG A 367 -9.49 -5.68 -13.59
C ARG A 367 -9.58 -4.44 -14.48
N TRP A 368 -8.86 -3.38 -14.10
CA TRP A 368 -8.74 -2.23 -14.98
C TRP A 368 -7.92 -2.59 -16.23
N LYS A 369 -8.56 -2.45 -17.38
CA LYS A 369 -7.89 -2.62 -18.68
C LYS A 369 -7.33 -1.31 -19.23
N SER A 370 -7.43 -0.19 -18.51
CA SER A 370 -6.93 1.10 -18.99
C SER A 370 -5.42 1.05 -19.24
N ASN A 371 -5.00 1.52 -20.39
CA ASN A 371 -3.58 1.71 -20.73
C ASN A 371 -3.06 3.10 -20.34
N HIS A 372 -3.93 3.96 -19.81
CA HIS A 372 -3.60 5.32 -19.41
C HIS A 372 -2.97 5.33 -18.00
N ASP A 373 -1.73 5.84 -17.90
CA ASP A 373 -0.96 5.78 -16.66
C ASP A 373 -1.59 6.56 -15.52
N GLY A 374 -2.16 7.76 -15.78
CA GLY A 374 -2.87 8.54 -14.76
C GLY A 374 -4.06 7.79 -14.17
N VAL A 375 -4.85 7.10 -15.01
CA VAL A 375 -5.99 6.27 -14.54
C VAL A 375 -5.51 5.10 -13.68
N ARG A 376 -4.36 4.48 -14.03
CA ARG A 376 -3.76 3.41 -13.22
C ARG A 376 -3.29 3.90 -11.86
N TYR A 377 -2.73 5.11 -11.79
CA TYR A 377 -2.38 5.71 -10.50
C TYR A 377 -3.59 5.98 -9.63
N LEU A 378 -4.71 6.44 -10.22
CA LEU A 378 -5.95 6.65 -9.48
C LEU A 378 -6.56 5.34 -8.98
N ASP A 379 -6.51 4.26 -9.77
CA ASP A 379 -6.91 2.92 -9.38
C ASP A 379 -6.10 2.45 -8.14
N MET A 380 -4.77 2.59 -8.19
CA MET A 380 -3.91 2.26 -7.06
C MET A 380 -4.18 3.13 -5.85
N LEU A 381 -4.41 4.43 -6.05
CA LEU A 381 -4.82 5.34 -4.97
C LEU A 381 -6.09 4.84 -4.29
N ALA A 382 -7.14 4.59 -5.06
CA ALA A 382 -8.42 4.15 -4.48
C ALA A 382 -8.26 2.89 -3.63
N ARG A 383 -7.50 1.91 -4.10
CA ARG A 383 -7.21 0.68 -3.35
C ARG A 383 -6.40 0.94 -2.09
N MET A 384 -5.36 1.76 -2.14
CA MET A 384 -4.54 2.11 -0.98
C MET A 384 -5.38 2.83 0.08
N LEU A 385 -6.23 3.76 -0.34
CA LEU A 385 -7.13 4.48 0.55
C LEU A 385 -8.14 3.54 1.24
N LEU A 386 -8.72 2.61 0.49
CA LEU A 386 -9.63 1.60 1.04
C LEU A 386 -8.91 0.66 2.02
N TYR A 387 -7.69 0.24 1.68
CA TYR A 387 -6.87 -0.57 2.57
C TYR A 387 -6.52 0.17 3.87
N ASN A 388 -6.03 1.40 3.77
CA ASN A 388 -5.70 2.22 4.92
C ASN A 388 -6.93 2.44 5.81
N SER A 389 -8.07 2.78 5.22
CA SER A 389 -9.34 2.92 5.92
C SER A 389 -9.71 1.63 6.69
N TRP A 390 -9.58 0.46 6.05
CA TRP A 390 -9.80 -0.82 6.71
C TRP A 390 -8.88 -1.01 7.93
N LYS A 391 -7.57 -0.74 7.77
CA LYS A 391 -6.61 -0.90 8.88
C LYS A 391 -6.87 0.08 10.02
N MET A 392 -7.22 1.33 9.70
CA MET A 392 -7.57 2.34 10.69
C MET A 392 -8.85 1.98 11.45
N ASN A 393 -9.90 1.56 10.74
CA ASN A 393 -11.16 1.12 11.36
C ASN A 393 -10.95 -0.13 12.22
N LYS A 394 -10.21 -1.12 11.70
CA LYS A 394 -9.85 -2.31 12.48
C LYS A 394 -9.14 -1.93 13.79
N LYS A 395 -8.20 -0.98 13.74
CA LYS A 395 -7.46 -0.54 14.93
C LYS A 395 -8.38 0.18 15.93
N ARG A 396 -9.26 1.05 15.46
CA ARG A 396 -10.26 1.73 16.31
C ARG A 396 -11.18 0.74 17.04
N LEU A 397 -11.66 -0.27 16.32
CA LEU A 397 -12.53 -1.31 16.89
C LEU A 397 -11.81 -2.24 17.88
N GLN A 398 -10.48 -2.36 17.77
CA GLN A 398 -9.65 -3.15 18.69
C GLN A 398 -9.28 -2.40 19.96
N THR A 399 -9.54 -1.08 20.05
CA THR A 399 -9.32 -0.32 21.29
C THR A 399 -10.36 -0.77 22.30
N PRO A 400 -9.99 -1.35 23.46
CA PRO A 400 -10.94 -1.94 24.38
C PRO A 400 -11.81 -0.85 25.01
N HIS A 401 -13.10 -0.85 24.69
CA HIS A 401 -14.08 0.00 25.39
C HIS A 401 -14.51 -0.59 26.74
N LYS A 402 -14.30 -1.89 26.98
CA LYS A 402 -14.54 -2.57 28.26
C LYS A 402 -13.62 -3.78 28.44
N LYS A 403 -13.08 -3.98 29.66
CA LYS A 403 -12.38 -5.21 30.04
C LYS A 403 -13.34 -6.40 29.85
N GLY A 404 -12.91 -7.41 29.07
CA GLY A 404 -13.65 -8.67 28.91
C GLY A 404 -14.34 -8.89 27.55
N MET A 405 -14.41 -7.88 26.66
CA MET A 405 -14.93 -8.09 25.31
C MET A 405 -13.81 -8.48 24.33
N SER A 406 -13.98 -9.60 23.62
CA SER A 406 -13.13 -9.95 22.49
C SER A 406 -13.29 -8.89 21.41
N SER A 407 -12.17 -8.35 20.90
CA SER A 407 -12.21 -7.38 19.80
C SER A 407 -12.76 -8.04 18.53
N PRO A 408 -13.74 -7.42 17.84
CA PRO A 408 -14.32 -7.99 16.63
C PRO A 408 -13.25 -8.13 15.55
N ASN A 409 -13.25 -9.26 14.85
CA ASN A 409 -12.36 -9.48 13.71
C ASN A 409 -12.89 -8.75 12.48
N TRP A 410 -12.62 -7.45 12.37
CA TRP A 410 -13.05 -6.60 11.27
C TRP A 410 -12.32 -6.95 9.99
N THR A 411 -13.02 -7.56 9.04
CA THR A 411 -12.46 -8.00 7.76
C THR A 411 -12.49 -6.89 6.71
N LEU A 412 -11.69 -7.06 5.65
CA LEU A 412 -11.69 -6.13 4.52
C LEU A 412 -13.06 -6.07 3.83
N ASN A 413 -13.76 -7.20 3.71
CA ASN A 413 -15.09 -7.26 3.11
C ASN A 413 -16.11 -6.49 3.95
N GLN A 414 -16.11 -6.69 5.28
CA GLN A 414 -16.97 -5.92 6.18
C GLN A 414 -16.71 -4.42 6.10
N ASN A 415 -15.44 -4.02 5.97
CA ASN A 415 -15.11 -2.62 5.75
C ASN A 415 -15.66 -2.12 4.41
N GLN A 416 -15.55 -2.89 3.34
CA GLN A 416 -16.11 -2.53 2.03
C GLN A 416 -17.65 -2.40 2.10
N ASP A 417 -18.33 -3.31 2.77
CA ASP A 417 -19.79 -3.27 2.91
C ASP A 417 -20.24 -2.06 3.74
N PHE A 418 -19.55 -1.78 4.83
CA PHE A 418 -19.76 -0.57 5.63
C PHE A 418 -19.63 0.70 4.78
N LEU A 419 -18.56 0.76 3.97
CA LEU A 419 -18.31 1.89 3.10
C LEU A 419 -19.36 2.04 1.99
N ARG A 420 -19.84 0.92 1.43
CA ARG A 420 -20.92 0.90 0.43
C ARG A 420 -22.19 1.52 0.99
N VAL A 421 -22.60 1.12 2.20
CA VAL A 421 -23.81 1.64 2.86
C VAL A 421 -23.68 3.13 3.16
N THR A 422 -22.54 3.54 3.70
CA THR A 422 -22.26 4.96 4.01
C THR A 422 -22.27 5.82 2.77
N PHE A 423 -21.64 5.34 1.70
CA PHE A 423 -21.56 6.05 0.42
C PHE A 423 -22.94 6.21 -0.25
N LEU A 424 -23.77 5.18 -0.19
CA LEU A 424 -25.15 5.22 -0.71
C LEU A 424 -26.01 6.21 0.08
N SER A 425 -25.91 6.24 1.41
CA SER A 425 -26.64 7.18 2.26
C SER A 425 -26.24 8.62 1.97
N ASP A 426 -24.95 8.93 1.84
CA ASP A 426 -24.48 10.26 1.49
C ASP A 426 -24.89 10.66 0.07
N TYR A 427 -24.93 9.68 -0.84
CA TYR A 427 -25.38 9.89 -2.22
C TYR A 427 -26.87 10.22 -2.30
N GLU A 428 -27.70 9.55 -1.48
CA GLU A 428 -29.14 9.85 -1.35
C GLU A 428 -29.39 11.31 -0.89
N LYS A 429 -28.66 11.75 0.14
CA LYS A 429 -28.76 13.11 0.68
C LYS A 429 -28.41 14.19 -0.33
N LEU A 430 -27.33 13.96 -1.11
CA LEU A 430 -26.86 14.91 -2.11
C LEU A 430 -27.80 15.08 -3.31
N HIS A 431 -28.59 14.07 -3.59
CA HIS A 431 -29.56 14.09 -4.69
C HIS A 431 -31.00 14.39 -4.21
N GLY A 432 -31.18 14.83 -2.97
CA GLY A 432 -32.49 15.19 -2.39
C GLY A 432 -33.48 14.04 -2.36
N VAL A 433 -33.00 12.81 -2.15
CA VAL A 433 -33.79 11.58 -2.13
C VAL A 433 -34.30 11.27 -0.72
N VAL A 434 -33.63 11.81 0.29
CA VAL A 434 -34.02 11.74 1.71
C VAL A 434 -33.96 13.17 2.23
N GLY A 435 -35.13 13.73 2.57
CA GLY A 435 -35.30 14.95 3.34
C GLY A 435 -35.22 14.68 4.84
#